data_84faedbb8101efe5a12a77b8c2bbd07f
#
_entry.id   84faedbb8101efe5a12a77b8c2bbd07f
#
_cell.length_a   1.000
_cell.length_b   1.000
_cell.length_c   1.000
_cell.angle_alpha   90.00
_cell.angle_beta   90.00
_cell.angle_gamma   90.00
#
_symmetry.space_group_name_H-M   'P 1'
#
loop_
_entity.id
_entity.type
_entity.pdbx_description
1 polymer ?
#
loop_
_entity_poly.entity_id
_entity_poly.type
_entity_poly.pdbx_seq_one_letter_code
_entity_poly.pdbx_strand_id
1 'polypeptide(L)'
;FVGLHKNYAFFLPLAGIEKYELTDEHPADIKAAYKLGQLCDVIRRHNTIDTPEKIHAFNVFLTRLLFCFYAEDTGIFAENQLITAVKNTTDKSGRDLDAFFTQLFRVLNLPSDASERQTLPSHLASFPYVNGGLFAIDEWVPKFTGKARRMIIEAGSLEWDKINPDIFGSMFQAVIDPKQRGKLGQHYTSVPNIMKVIKPLFLYEFEEALEKAKHSTK
;
A
#
# COMPACT_ATOMS: atom_id res chain seq x y z
N PHE A 1 -8.89 41.78 -12.54
CA PHE A 1 -9.73 40.57 -12.84
C PHE A 1 -9.61 40.09 -14.29
N VAL A 2 -8.65 40.59 -15.07
CA VAL A 2 -8.43 40.18 -16.45
C VAL A 2 -7.74 38.78 -16.41
N GLY A 3 -8.43 37.74 -16.85
CA GLY A 3 -7.90 36.38 -16.90
C GLY A 3 -8.53 35.37 -15.95
N LEU A 4 -9.49 35.77 -15.11
CA LEU A 4 -10.18 34.87 -14.18
C LEU A 4 -10.85 33.70 -14.93
N HIS A 5 -11.41 33.96 -16.12
CA HIS A 5 -12.05 32.95 -16.98
C HIS A 5 -11.05 31.90 -17.52
N LYS A 6 -9.74 32.21 -17.57
CA LYS A 6 -8.69 31.25 -17.97
C LYS A 6 -8.14 30.46 -16.78
N ASN A 7 -8.33 30.98 -15.55
CA ASN A 7 -7.75 30.40 -14.34
C ASN A 7 -8.81 29.97 -13.32
N TYR A 8 -10.10 29.87 -13.76
CA TYR A 8 -11.18 29.45 -12.85
C TYR A 8 -10.95 28.06 -12.23
N ALA A 9 -10.21 27.20 -12.91
CA ALA A 9 -9.84 25.87 -12.42
C ALA A 9 -9.05 25.93 -11.11
N PHE A 10 -8.31 27.01 -10.85
CA PHE A 10 -7.60 27.24 -9.59
C PHE A 10 -8.55 27.37 -8.38
N PHE A 11 -9.77 27.84 -8.61
CA PHE A 11 -10.77 28.06 -7.57
C PHE A 11 -11.74 26.88 -7.39
N LEU A 12 -11.70 25.86 -8.26
CA LEU A 12 -12.56 24.68 -8.18
C LEU A 12 -12.48 23.95 -6.83
N PRO A 13 -11.29 23.81 -6.18
CA PRO A 13 -11.20 23.21 -4.86
C PRO A 13 -11.99 23.97 -3.78
N LEU A 14 -12.10 25.32 -3.89
CA LEU A 14 -12.90 26.14 -2.98
C LEU A 14 -14.41 25.90 -3.15
N ALA A 15 -14.82 25.40 -4.31
CA ALA A 15 -16.20 25.00 -4.60
C ALA A 15 -16.47 23.51 -4.29
N GLY A 16 -15.50 22.80 -3.67
CA GLY A 16 -15.61 21.36 -3.39
C GLY A 16 -15.48 20.48 -4.64
N ILE A 17 -15.04 21.04 -5.76
CA ILE A 17 -14.79 20.31 -7.00
C ILE A 17 -13.29 20.03 -7.09
N GLU A 18 -12.87 18.86 -6.64
CA GLU A 18 -11.49 18.38 -6.82
C GLU A 18 -11.31 18.02 -8.30
N LYS A 19 -10.63 18.88 -9.04
CA LYS A 19 -10.11 18.52 -10.34
C LYS A 19 -8.84 17.70 -10.11
N TYR A 20 -8.95 16.38 -10.20
CA TYR A 20 -7.78 15.51 -10.35
C TYR A 20 -7.10 15.87 -11.68
N GLU A 21 -6.11 16.72 -11.63
CA GLU A 21 -5.14 16.79 -12.73
C GLU A 21 -4.23 15.55 -12.59
N LEU A 22 -4.51 14.53 -13.39
CA LEU A 22 -3.73 13.29 -13.55
C LEU A 22 -2.32 13.54 -14.17
N THR A 23 -1.80 14.74 -14.09
CA THR A 23 -0.68 15.19 -14.91
C THR A 23 0.71 14.72 -14.43
N ASP A 24 0.83 14.07 -13.26
CA ASP A 24 2.12 13.60 -12.75
C ASP A 24 2.09 12.21 -12.09
N GLU A 25 1.00 11.44 -12.20
CA GLU A 25 0.99 10.08 -11.68
C GLU A 25 1.64 9.11 -12.67
N HIS A 26 2.62 8.36 -12.20
CA HIS A 26 3.29 7.37 -13.01
C HIS A 26 2.29 6.28 -13.45
N PRO A 27 2.26 5.85 -14.73
CA PRO A 27 1.30 4.83 -15.21
C PRO A 27 1.28 3.53 -14.37
N ALA A 28 2.41 3.17 -13.74
CA ALA A 28 2.51 2.03 -12.84
C ALA A 28 1.67 2.23 -11.58
N ASP A 29 1.68 3.45 -11.00
CA ASP A 29 0.92 3.79 -9.79
C ASP A 29 -0.59 3.66 -10.04
N ILE A 30 -1.07 4.21 -11.16
CA ILE A 30 -2.47 4.12 -11.56
C ILE A 30 -2.89 2.65 -11.73
N LYS A 31 -2.07 1.85 -12.40
CA LYS A 31 -2.34 0.43 -12.63
C LYS A 31 -2.38 -0.37 -11.33
N ALA A 32 -1.45 -0.09 -10.42
CA ALA A 32 -1.41 -0.73 -9.11
C ALA A 32 -2.63 -0.35 -8.27
N ALA A 33 -2.96 0.95 -8.15
CA ALA A 33 -4.13 1.44 -7.45
C ALA A 33 -5.42 0.80 -7.97
N TYR A 34 -5.58 0.72 -9.29
CA TYR A 34 -6.74 0.09 -9.91
C TYR A 34 -6.85 -1.40 -9.57
N LYS A 35 -5.76 -2.18 -9.70
CA LYS A 35 -5.75 -3.61 -9.36
C LYS A 35 -6.05 -3.86 -7.89
N LEU A 36 -5.49 -3.04 -7.01
CA LEU A 36 -5.74 -3.15 -5.57
C LEU A 36 -7.16 -2.75 -5.20
N GLY A 37 -7.70 -1.70 -5.80
CA GLY A 37 -9.12 -1.32 -5.63
C GLY A 37 -10.06 -2.46 -6.01
N GLN A 38 -9.83 -3.09 -7.17
CA GLN A 38 -10.61 -4.25 -7.59
C GLN A 38 -10.46 -5.45 -6.64
N LEU A 39 -9.26 -5.71 -6.12
CA LEU A 39 -9.01 -6.76 -5.13
C LEU A 39 -9.79 -6.49 -3.85
N CYS A 40 -9.76 -5.26 -3.34
CA CYS A 40 -10.53 -4.83 -2.17
C CYS A 40 -12.04 -5.09 -2.35
N ASP A 41 -12.58 -4.73 -3.51
CA ASP A 41 -13.99 -4.96 -3.84
C ASP A 41 -14.35 -6.44 -3.85
N VAL A 42 -13.50 -7.29 -4.42
CA VAL A 42 -13.73 -8.74 -4.46
C VAL A 42 -13.67 -9.34 -3.07
N ILE A 43 -12.72 -8.92 -2.22
CA ILE A 43 -12.62 -9.39 -0.84
C ILE A 43 -13.84 -8.93 -0.03
N ARG A 44 -14.25 -7.66 -0.14
CA ARG A 44 -15.41 -7.10 0.58
C ARG A 44 -16.72 -7.78 0.24
N ARG A 45 -16.91 -8.16 -1.01
CA ARG A 45 -18.13 -8.91 -1.43
C ARG A 45 -18.25 -10.29 -0.79
N HIS A 46 -17.13 -10.85 -0.35
CA HIS A 46 -17.07 -12.20 0.22
C HIS A 46 -16.92 -12.20 1.75
N ASN A 47 -16.78 -11.04 2.35
CA ASN A 47 -16.59 -10.87 3.79
C ASN A 47 -17.49 -9.75 4.32
N THR A 48 -18.11 -9.96 5.48
CA THR A 48 -18.84 -8.92 6.20
C THR A 48 -17.82 -8.03 6.94
N ILE A 49 -17.56 -6.82 6.38
CA ILE A 49 -16.60 -5.86 6.92
C ILE A 49 -17.38 -4.58 7.27
N ASP A 50 -18.14 -4.64 8.34
CA ASP A 50 -19.13 -3.64 8.76
C ASP A 50 -18.87 -3.02 10.13
N THR A 51 -18.01 -3.66 10.96
CA THR A 51 -17.62 -3.12 12.27
C THR A 51 -16.28 -2.39 12.19
N PRO A 52 -16.04 -1.38 13.10
CA PRO A 52 -14.76 -0.67 13.15
C PRO A 52 -13.55 -1.60 13.28
N GLU A 53 -13.68 -2.67 14.08
CA GLU A 53 -12.62 -3.65 14.33
C GLU A 53 -12.29 -4.43 13.05
N LYS A 54 -13.31 -4.88 12.29
CA LYS A 54 -13.11 -5.57 11.01
C LYS A 54 -12.57 -4.64 9.92
N ILE A 55 -13.00 -3.38 9.90
CA ILE A 55 -12.45 -2.37 8.98
C ILE A 55 -10.97 -2.15 9.30
N HIS A 56 -10.63 -2.02 10.58
CA HIS A 56 -9.24 -1.89 11.04
C HIS A 56 -8.41 -3.11 10.63
N ALA A 57 -8.85 -4.31 10.97
CA ALA A 57 -8.13 -5.55 10.64
C ALA A 57 -7.96 -5.75 9.12
N PHE A 58 -8.97 -5.36 8.32
CA PHE A 58 -8.86 -5.38 6.86
C PHE A 58 -7.81 -4.39 6.35
N ASN A 59 -7.74 -3.19 6.90
CA ASN A 59 -6.70 -2.21 6.57
C ASN A 59 -5.30 -2.71 6.94
N VAL A 60 -5.16 -3.32 8.12
CA VAL A 60 -3.90 -3.97 8.55
C VAL A 60 -3.52 -5.09 7.58
N PHE A 61 -4.47 -5.94 7.18
CA PHE A 61 -4.23 -6.98 6.19
C PHE A 61 -3.70 -6.40 4.86
N LEU A 62 -4.35 -5.36 4.33
CA LEU A 62 -3.93 -4.71 3.09
C LEU A 62 -2.53 -4.10 3.20
N THR A 63 -2.23 -3.45 4.33
CA THR A 63 -0.90 -2.89 4.60
C THR A 63 0.17 -3.98 4.62
N ARG A 64 -0.09 -5.10 5.30
CA ARG A 64 0.81 -6.26 5.34
C ARG A 64 1.03 -6.89 3.97
N LEU A 65 -0.05 -7.04 3.19
CA LEU A 65 0.03 -7.58 1.83
C LEU A 65 0.90 -6.70 0.93
N LEU A 66 0.70 -5.40 0.99
CA LEU A 66 1.48 -4.44 0.22
C LEU A 66 2.94 -4.40 0.65
N PHE A 67 3.20 -4.43 1.96
CA PHE A 67 4.56 -4.59 2.46
C PHE A 67 5.22 -5.83 1.86
N CYS A 68 4.51 -6.96 1.79
CA CYS A 68 5.06 -8.18 1.22
C CYS A 68 5.38 -8.04 -0.27
N PHE A 69 4.56 -7.32 -1.05
CA PHE A 69 4.87 -7.04 -2.45
C PHE A 69 6.13 -6.17 -2.62
N TYR A 70 6.24 -5.09 -1.84
CA TYR A 70 7.46 -4.26 -1.84
C TYR A 70 8.68 -5.04 -1.35
N ALA A 71 8.53 -5.87 -0.32
CA ALA A 71 9.62 -6.65 0.24
C ALA A 71 10.22 -7.64 -0.79
N GLU A 72 9.40 -8.15 -1.70
CA GLU A 72 9.83 -9.04 -2.77
C GLU A 72 10.69 -8.29 -3.81
N ASP A 73 10.24 -7.13 -4.27
CA ASP A 73 10.93 -6.36 -5.31
C ASP A 73 12.12 -5.53 -4.78
N THR A 74 12.16 -5.23 -3.47
CA THR A 74 13.28 -4.53 -2.83
C THR A 74 14.35 -5.46 -2.25
N GLY A 75 14.22 -6.78 -2.43
CA GLY A 75 15.20 -7.77 -2.00
C GLY A 75 15.18 -8.07 -0.50
N ILE A 76 14.16 -7.65 0.25
CA ILE A 76 13.91 -8.11 1.63
C ILE A 76 13.50 -9.58 1.61
N PHE A 77 12.65 -9.97 0.67
CA PHE A 77 12.35 -11.35 0.33
C PHE A 77 13.20 -11.80 -0.87
N ALA A 78 13.34 -13.11 -1.06
CA ALA A 78 13.93 -13.62 -2.29
C ALA A 78 12.99 -13.33 -3.48
N GLU A 79 13.56 -13.23 -4.67
CA GLU A 79 12.83 -12.96 -5.91
C GLU A 79 11.67 -13.96 -6.11
N ASN A 80 10.47 -13.46 -6.36
CA ASN A 80 9.24 -14.24 -6.54
C ASN A 80 8.89 -15.18 -5.37
N GLN A 81 9.40 -14.96 -4.16
CA GLN A 81 9.23 -15.84 -3.02
C GLN A 81 7.76 -15.94 -2.56
N LEU A 82 7.11 -14.78 -2.36
CA LEU A 82 5.70 -14.72 -1.95
C LEU A 82 4.79 -15.35 -3.00
N ILE A 83 4.95 -14.90 -4.24
CA ILE A 83 4.06 -15.33 -5.33
C ILE A 83 4.25 -16.81 -5.63
N THR A 84 5.46 -17.33 -5.54
CA THR A 84 5.76 -18.76 -5.67
C THR A 84 5.15 -19.55 -4.51
N ALA A 85 5.27 -19.08 -3.28
CA ALA A 85 4.65 -19.72 -2.13
C ALA A 85 3.12 -19.77 -2.29
N VAL A 86 2.46 -18.65 -2.62
CA VAL A 86 1.01 -18.61 -2.88
C VAL A 86 0.62 -19.58 -4.00
N LYS A 87 1.35 -19.60 -5.13
CA LYS A 87 1.04 -20.47 -6.27
C LYS A 87 1.12 -21.95 -5.92
N ASN A 88 2.17 -22.35 -5.19
CA ASN A 88 2.53 -23.74 -4.99
C ASN A 88 1.89 -24.38 -3.75
N THR A 89 1.53 -23.58 -2.75
CA THR A 89 1.08 -24.10 -1.45
C THR A 89 -0.38 -23.80 -1.12
N THR A 90 -1.09 -23.03 -1.96
CA THR A 90 -2.50 -22.73 -1.74
C THR A 90 -3.40 -23.29 -2.84
N ASP A 91 -4.62 -23.69 -2.47
CA ASP A 91 -5.62 -24.21 -3.38
C ASP A 91 -6.10 -23.14 -4.38
N LYS A 92 -6.35 -23.55 -5.62
CA LYS A 92 -6.82 -22.65 -6.68
C LYS A 92 -8.16 -21.97 -6.36
N SER A 93 -8.98 -22.56 -5.49
CA SER A 93 -10.21 -21.94 -5.00
C SER A 93 -9.98 -20.80 -4.02
N GLY A 94 -8.77 -20.69 -3.44
CA GLY A 94 -8.40 -19.66 -2.45
C GLY A 94 -8.94 -19.89 -1.05
N ARG A 95 -9.55 -21.07 -0.76
CA ARG A 95 -10.19 -21.35 0.53
C ARG A 95 -9.24 -21.44 1.71
N ASP A 96 -7.96 -21.71 1.45
CA ASP A 96 -6.89 -21.86 2.44
C ASP A 96 -5.94 -20.63 2.49
N LEU A 97 -6.21 -19.62 1.68
CA LEU A 97 -5.34 -18.47 1.54
C LEU A 97 -5.32 -17.60 2.81
N ASP A 98 -6.41 -17.57 3.58
CA ASP A 98 -6.45 -16.90 4.88
C ASP A 98 -5.54 -17.58 5.91
N ALA A 99 -5.55 -18.91 5.92
CA ALA A 99 -4.65 -19.69 6.78
C ALA A 99 -3.17 -19.47 6.37
N PHE A 100 -2.90 -19.46 5.07
CA PHE A 100 -1.55 -19.15 4.55
C PHE A 100 -1.07 -17.79 5.01
N PHE A 101 -1.84 -16.70 4.81
CA PHE A 101 -1.43 -15.37 5.24
C PHE A 101 -1.32 -15.22 6.75
N THR A 102 -2.20 -15.87 7.51
CA THR A 102 -2.10 -15.89 8.98
C THR A 102 -0.77 -16.49 9.43
N GLN A 103 -0.38 -17.63 8.83
CA GLN A 103 0.91 -18.27 9.15
C GLN A 103 2.10 -17.43 8.67
N LEU A 104 2.04 -16.90 7.45
CA LEU A 104 3.09 -16.04 6.92
C LEU A 104 3.34 -14.82 7.82
N PHE A 105 2.28 -14.13 8.24
CA PHE A 105 2.43 -12.93 9.09
C PHE A 105 3.02 -13.26 10.45
N ARG A 106 2.69 -14.42 11.02
CA ARG A 106 3.35 -14.92 12.24
C ARG A 106 4.82 -15.18 12.02
N VAL A 107 5.17 -15.82 10.91
CA VAL A 107 6.59 -16.12 10.58
C VAL A 107 7.38 -14.83 10.38
N LEU A 108 6.81 -13.82 9.74
CA LEU A 108 7.45 -12.52 9.57
C LEU A 108 7.71 -11.79 10.91
N ASN A 109 6.91 -12.07 11.93
CA ASN A 109 7.13 -11.56 13.30
C ASN A 109 8.05 -12.44 14.16
N LEU A 110 8.43 -13.64 13.68
CA LEU A 110 9.19 -14.59 14.45
C LEU A 110 10.70 -14.34 14.27
N PRO A 111 11.47 -14.06 15.34
CA PRO A 111 12.90 -13.84 15.26
C PRO A 111 13.63 -14.97 14.51
N SER A 112 14.73 -14.63 13.85
CA SER A 112 15.46 -15.61 13.00
C SER A 112 16.06 -16.78 13.78
N ASP A 113 16.36 -16.57 15.05
CA ASP A 113 16.91 -17.55 15.99
C ASP A 113 15.86 -18.30 16.81
N ALA A 114 14.58 -18.01 16.60
CA ALA A 114 13.50 -18.66 17.33
C ALA A 114 13.43 -20.17 17.02
N SER A 115 13.31 -21.00 18.06
CA SER A 115 13.24 -22.46 17.95
C SER A 115 12.04 -22.94 17.11
N GLU A 116 10.95 -22.20 17.14
CA GLU A 116 9.72 -22.47 16.38
C GLU A 116 9.97 -22.50 14.87
N ARG A 117 10.97 -21.76 14.37
CA ARG A 117 11.32 -21.78 12.95
C ARG A 117 11.79 -23.13 12.45
N GLN A 118 12.34 -23.98 13.32
CA GLN A 118 12.82 -25.32 12.96
C GLN A 118 11.68 -26.29 12.62
N THR A 119 10.46 -26.00 13.08
CA THR A 119 9.28 -26.84 12.85
C THR A 119 8.38 -26.34 11.73
N LEU A 120 8.73 -25.19 11.14
CA LEU A 120 7.94 -24.61 10.06
C LEU A 120 8.10 -25.37 8.74
N PRO A 121 7.05 -25.44 7.91
CA PRO A 121 7.19 -25.89 6.53
C PRO A 121 8.26 -25.07 5.79
N SER A 122 9.03 -25.70 4.93
CA SER A 122 10.17 -25.06 4.24
C SER A 122 9.81 -23.78 3.48
N HIS A 123 8.63 -23.73 2.86
CA HIS A 123 8.14 -22.58 2.13
C HIS A 123 7.80 -21.37 3.01
N LEU A 124 7.60 -21.57 4.32
CA LEU A 124 7.41 -20.49 5.30
C LEU A 124 8.71 -20.19 6.05
N ALA A 125 9.50 -21.22 6.39
CA ALA A 125 10.74 -21.05 7.13
C ALA A 125 11.76 -20.16 6.40
N SER A 126 11.70 -20.10 5.07
CA SER A 126 12.58 -19.28 4.23
C SER A 126 12.28 -17.77 4.28
N PHE A 127 11.10 -17.34 4.76
CA PHE A 127 10.82 -15.92 4.92
C PHE A 127 11.61 -15.31 6.07
N PRO A 128 12.16 -14.09 5.89
CA PRO A 128 12.97 -13.45 6.92
C PRO A 128 12.11 -12.98 8.11
N TYR A 129 12.77 -12.68 9.22
CA TYR A 129 12.17 -11.90 10.30
C TYR A 129 12.07 -10.42 9.91
N VAL A 130 10.90 -9.84 10.04
CA VAL A 130 10.65 -8.41 9.81
C VAL A 130 10.52 -7.72 11.16
N ASN A 131 11.59 -7.05 11.59
CA ASN A 131 11.59 -6.30 12.84
C ASN A 131 10.67 -5.08 12.75
N GLY A 132 9.75 -4.93 13.71
CA GLY A 132 8.83 -3.79 13.79
C GLY A 132 7.43 -4.16 14.24
N GLY A 133 6.57 -3.15 14.36
CA GLY A 133 5.20 -3.32 14.86
C GLY A 133 4.19 -3.89 13.86
N LEU A 134 4.52 -3.92 12.56
CA LEU A 134 3.55 -4.25 11.51
C LEU A 134 2.94 -5.65 11.66
N PHE A 135 3.75 -6.63 12.07
CA PHE A 135 3.34 -8.04 12.24
C PHE A 135 3.18 -8.46 13.70
N ALA A 136 3.39 -7.54 14.67
CA ALA A 136 3.46 -7.87 16.10
C ALA A 136 2.15 -8.40 16.68
N ILE A 137 1.01 -8.02 16.13
CA ILE A 137 -0.31 -8.38 16.64
C ILE A 137 -0.99 -9.32 15.66
N ASP A 138 -1.56 -10.42 16.17
CA ASP A 138 -2.42 -11.29 15.36
C ASP A 138 -3.73 -10.55 15.06
N GLU A 139 -3.98 -10.32 13.77
CA GLU A 139 -5.18 -9.67 13.27
C GLU A 139 -6.00 -10.63 12.41
N TRP A 140 -7.28 -10.37 12.31
CA TRP A 140 -8.16 -11.13 11.43
C TRP A 140 -7.72 -10.98 9.97
N VAL A 141 -7.62 -12.12 9.28
CA VAL A 141 -7.34 -12.20 7.84
C VAL A 141 -8.65 -12.53 7.12
N PRO A 142 -9.02 -11.82 6.04
CA PRO A 142 -10.25 -12.09 5.32
C PRO A 142 -10.23 -13.45 4.63
N LYS A 143 -11.42 -14.00 4.35
CA LYS A 143 -11.60 -15.17 3.49
C LYS A 143 -11.47 -14.79 2.02
N PHE A 144 -10.96 -15.71 1.21
CA PHE A 144 -10.68 -15.48 -0.20
C PHE A 144 -11.43 -16.43 -1.11
N THR A 145 -11.59 -15.97 -2.34
CA THR A 145 -12.09 -16.77 -3.46
C THR A 145 -10.95 -17.05 -4.44
N GLY A 146 -11.14 -18.00 -5.35
CA GLY A 146 -10.19 -18.23 -6.43
C GLY A 146 -9.95 -16.99 -7.32
N LYS A 147 -10.96 -16.11 -7.41
CA LYS A 147 -10.80 -14.81 -8.10
C LYS A 147 -9.85 -13.90 -7.31
N ALA A 148 -10.06 -13.73 -6.00
CA ALA A 148 -9.20 -12.92 -5.15
C ALA A 148 -7.75 -13.46 -5.15
N ARG A 149 -7.57 -14.79 -5.07
CA ARG A 149 -6.24 -15.41 -5.18
C ARG A 149 -5.53 -15.08 -6.48
N ARG A 150 -6.21 -15.18 -7.63
CA ARG A 150 -5.61 -14.78 -8.92
C ARG A 150 -5.22 -13.30 -8.94
N MET A 151 -6.08 -12.44 -8.41
CA MET A 151 -5.81 -11.00 -8.34
C MET A 151 -4.63 -10.65 -7.44
N ILE A 152 -4.43 -11.38 -6.32
CA ILE A 152 -3.24 -11.23 -5.45
C ILE A 152 -1.99 -11.62 -6.24
N ILE A 153 -2.01 -12.73 -6.96
CA ILE A 153 -0.88 -13.16 -7.79
C ILE A 153 -0.58 -12.14 -8.89
N GLU A 154 -1.61 -11.60 -9.55
CA GLU A 154 -1.45 -10.58 -10.59
C GLU A 154 -0.95 -9.24 -10.03
N ALA A 155 -1.41 -8.85 -8.84
CA ALA A 155 -0.95 -7.64 -8.19
C ALA A 155 0.50 -7.77 -7.72
N GLY A 156 0.87 -8.91 -7.12
CA GLY A 156 2.25 -9.16 -6.70
C GLY A 156 3.24 -9.32 -7.86
N SER A 157 2.75 -9.54 -9.09
CA SER A 157 3.61 -9.58 -10.28
C SER A 157 3.81 -8.21 -10.94
N LEU A 158 3.45 -7.10 -10.28
CA LEU A 158 3.78 -5.75 -10.71
C LEU A 158 5.20 -5.39 -10.24
N GLU A 159 5.82 -4.41 -10.89
CA GLU A 159 7.15 -3.88 -10.51
C GLU A 159 6.99 -2.88 -9.35
N TRP A 160 6.92 -3.39 -8.12
CA TRP A 160 6.66 -2.58 -6.92
C TRP A 160 7.80 -1.64 -6.55
N ASP A 161 9.03 -1.93 -6.97
CA ASP A 161 10.19 -1.04 -6.85
C ASP A 161 10.02 0.29 -7.62
N LYS A 162 9.16 0.29 -8.65
CA LYS A 162 8.84 1.46 -9.48
C LYS A 162 7.56 2.18 -9.06
N ILE A 163 6.79 1.59 -8.14
CA ILE A 163 5.52 2.13 -7.67
C ILE A 163 5.80 3.04 -6.46
N ASN A 164 5.26 4.26 -6.51
CA ASN A 164 5.40 5.20 -5.40
C ASN A 164 4.69 4.65 -4.15
N PRO A 165 5.38 4.55 -2.98
CA PRO A 165 4.77 4.14 -1.72
C PRO A 165 3.55 4.97 -1.29
N ASP A 166 3.41 6.18 -1.79
CA ASP A 166 2.26 7.06 -1.52
C ASP A 166 0.92 6.50 -2.01
N ILE A 167 0.95 5.49 -2.89
CA ILE A 167 -0.25 4.77 -3.32
C ILE A 167 -1.03 4.19 -2.14
N PHE A 168 -0.36 3.89 -1.02
CA PHE A 168 -1.01 3.46 0.21
C PHE A 168 -2.05 4.47 0.72
N GLY A 169 -1.72 5.78 0.69
CA GLY A 169 -2.64 6.83 1.12
C GLY A 169 -3.90 6.86 0.28
N SER A 170 -3.78 6.81 -1.05
CA SER A 170 -4.91 6.79 -1.97
C SER A 170 -5.74 5.51 -1.82
N MET A 171 -5.10 4.37 -1.57
CA MET A 171 -5.81 3.11 -1.28
C MET A 171 -6.62 3.16 -0.01
N PHE A 172 -6.03 3.66 1.10
CA PHE A 172 -6.77 3.79 2.35
C PHE A 172 -8.00 4.69 2.19
N GLN A 173 -7.89 5.76 1.41
CA GLN A 173 -9.06 6.58 1.06
C GLN A 173 -10.13 5.79 0.28
N ALA A 174 -9.74 4.93 -0.64
CA ALA A 174 -10.68 4.12 -1.41
C ALA A 174 -11.37 3.05 -0.55
N VAL A 175 -10.69 2.56 0.49
CA VAL A 175 -11.19 1.51 1.41
C VAL A 175 -12.09 2.06 2.51
N ILE A 176 -11.83 3.28 2.99
CA ILE A 176 -12.65 3.93 4.02
C ILE A 176 -14.01 4.34 3.43
N ASP A 177 -15.10 3.95 4.12
CA ASP A 177 -16.46 4.32 3.75
C ASP A 177 -16.58 5.86 3.52
N PRO A 178 -17.16 6.31 2.40
CA PRO A 178 -17.39 7.73 2.10
C PRO A 178 -18.05 8.51 3.24
N LYS A 179 -18.94 7.87 4.03
CA LYS A 179 -19.59 8.47 5.20
C LYS A 179 -18.64 8.70 6.39
N GLN A 180 -17.56 7.92 6.50
CA GLN A 180 -16.56 8.06 7.56
C GLN A 180 -15.45 9.04 7.18
N ARG A 181 -15.14 9.20 5.89
CA ARG A 181 -14.14 10.16 5.38
C ARG A 181 -14.39 11.58 5.89
N GLY A 182 -15.64 12.04 5.79
CA GLY A 182 -16.02 13.40 6.24
C GLY A 182 -15.94 13.60 7.75
N LYS A 183 -16.12 12.54 8.56
CA LYS A 183 -16.09 12.63 10.03
C LYS A 183 -14.67 12.62 10.60
N LEU A 184 -13.74 11.96 9.94
CA LEU A 184 -12.37 11.79 10.43
C LEU A 184 -11.39 12.83 9.86
N GLY A 185 -11.84 13.68 8.92
CA GLY A 185 -10.96 14.67 8.27
C GLY A 185 -9.77 14.03 7.55
N GLN A 186 -9.84 12.73 7.28
CA GLN A 186 -8.77 11.96 6.65
C GLN A 186 -8.85 12.13 5.14
N HIS A 187 -8.31 13.22 4.65
CA HIS A 187 -8.05 13.42 3.23
C HIS A 187 -6.57 13.19 2.96
N TYR A 188 -6.27 12.17 2.16
CA TYR A 188 -4.92 11.97 1.67
C TYR A 188 -4.55 13.13 0.75
N THR A 189 -3.45 13.80 1.06
CA THR A 189 -2.89 14.83 0.20
C THR A 189 -1.70 14.24 -0.55
N SER A 190 -1.77 14.17 -1.87
CA SER A 190 -0.68 13.61 -2.68
C SER A 190 0.61 14.41 -2.52
N VAL A 191 1.77 13.74 -2.64
CA VAL A 191 3.09 14.39 -2.56
C VAL A 191 3.21 15.56 -3.53
N PRO A 192 2.74 15.50 -4.80
CA PRO A 192 2.74 16.66 -5.67
C PRO A 192 2.00 17.87 -5.08
N ASN A 193 0.87 17.66 -4.40
CA ASN A 193 0.13 18.75 -3.75
C ASN A 193 0.83 19.24 -2.48
N ILE A 194 1.43 18.36 -1.69
CA ILE A 194 2.28 18.72 -0.56
C ILE A 194 3.46 19.57 -1.05
N MET A 195 4.12 19.15 -2.12
CA MET A 195 5.27 19.85 -2.70
C MET A 195 4.91 21.23 -3.27
N LYS A 196 3.68 21.42 -3.81
CA LYS A 196 3.20 22.75 -4.22
C LYS A 196 3.16 23.76 -3.07
N VAL A 197 2.97 23.29 -1.84
CA VAL A 197 2.98 24.14 -0.64
C VAL A 197 4.38 24.26 -0.08
N ILE A 198 5.11 23.16 0.04
CA ILE A 198 6.43 23.11 0.70
C ILE A 198 7.50 23.81 -0.13
N LYS A 199 7.51 23.63 -1.47
CA LYS A 199 8.52 24.22 -2.34
C LYS A 199 8.61 25.76 -2.19
N PRO A 200 7.52 26.52 -2.35
CA PRO A 200 7.59 27.97 -2.23
C PRO A 200 7.81 28.48 -0.79
N LEU A 201 7.48 27.66 0.24
CA LEU A 201 7.63 28.08 1.64
C LEU A 201 9.07 28.05 2.13
N PHE A 202 9.83 27.03 1.80
CA PHE A 202 11.20 26.88 2.32
C PHE A 202 12.13 25.99 1.48
N LEU A 203 11.59 25.12 0.61
CA LEU A 203 12.45 24.15 -0.07
C LEU A 203 13.40 24.86 -1.06
N TYR A 204 12.93 25.88 -1.78
CA TYR A 204 13.78 26.65 -2.69
C TYR A 204 14.93 27.36 -1.97
N GLU A 205 14.69 27.87 -0.76
CA GLU A 205 15.74 28.51 0.04
C GLU A 205 16.80 27.49 0.48
N PHE A 206 16.38 26.27 0.84
CA PHE A 206 17.32 25.19 1.20
C PHE A 206 18.10 24.67 0.00
N GLU A 207 17.47 24.54 -1.16
CA GLU A 207 18.15 24.13 -2.40
C GLU A 207 19.22 25.16 -2.79
N GLU A 208 18.89 26.45 -2.72
CA GLU A 208 19.84 27.52 -3.00
C GLU A 208 20.99 27.55 -1.98
N ALA A 209 20.70 27.37 -0.69
CA ALA A 209 21.72 27.31 0.36
C ALA A 209 22.65 26.10 0.17
N LEU A 210 22.11 24.96 -0.22
CA LEU A 210 22.88 23.74 -0.51
C LEU A 210 23.80 23.93 -1.70
N GLU A 211 23.34 24.55 -2.78
CA GLU A 211 24.17 24.83 -3.95
C GLU A 211 25.31 25.84 -3.60
N LYS A 212 25.02 26.88 -2.83
CA LYS A 212 26.05 27.81 -2.34
C LYS A 212 27.11 27.09 -1.47
N ALA A 213 26.68 26.19 -0.60
CA ALA A 213 27.58 25.39 0.25
C ALA A 213 28.49 24.47 -0.57
N LYS A 214 27.95 23.78 -1.59
CA LYS A 214 28.72 22.92 -2.49
C LYS A 214 29.83 23.69 -3.23
N HIS A 215 29.58 24.93 -3.60
CA HIS A 215 30.57 25.79 -4.29
C HIS A 215 31.57 26.46 -3.34
N SER A 216 31.29 26.50 -2.02
CA SER A 216 32.16 27.08 -1.00
C SER A 216 33.25 26.14 -0.45
N THR A 217 33.16 24.83 -0.80
CA THR A 217 34.07 23.79 -0.29
C THR A 217 35.19 23.45 -1.29
N LYS A 218 35.62 24.43 -2.11
CA LYS A 218 36.83 24.34 -2.96
C LYS A 218 37.90 25.27 -2.47
#